data_63505eff954415657031a92c9e5211c1
#
_entry.id   63505eff954415657031a92c9e5211c1
#
_cell.length_a   1.000
_cell.length_b   1.000
_cell.length_c   1.000
_cell.angle_alpha   90.00
_cell.angle_beta   90.00
_cell.angle_gamma   90.00
#
_symmetry.space_group_name_H-M   'P 1'
#
loop_
_entity.id
_entity.type
_entity.pdbx_description
1 polymer ?
#
loop_
_entity_poly.entity_id
_entity_poly.type
_entity_poly.pdbx_seq_one_letter_code
_entity_poly.pdbx_strand_id
1 'polypeptide(L)'
;MRNYLSSLFFLILHKKNLKKFLKKLKLKYYECNENHIGNPIIYNFLFFKETGTNVTNCFYYSIFKKYLDQIKPKKILEIGGGFGKLASIILSQNSDIKYNLVELPYSSVTAYYYLSEFCKNRTSEDVEFYFDLKQEFEDKKKISVFSNNYIKKNENIFKDYDLLINTESFMHMSENEINFYINLIKNNKIKFVIALNRLKKKREGETEFNKIFTKNKINLIEKIDLGDVLQDMHLTFYENNN
;
A
#
# COMPACT_ATOMS: atom_id res chain seq x y z
N MET A 1 -19.70 4.44 26.22
CA MET A 1 -18.64 3.74 26.96
C MET A 1 -18.53 2.25 26.59
N ARG A 2 -19.65 1.47 26.58
CA ARG A 2 -19.63 0.04 26.19
C ARG A 2 -18.97 -0.23 24.82
N ASN A 3 -19.31 0.54 23.79
CA ASN A 3 -18.77 0.35 22.44
C ASN A 3 -17.26 0.65 22.33
N TYR A 4 -16.73 1.63 23.11
CA TYR A 4 -15.33 1.94 23.12
C TYR A 4 -14.49 0.81 23.74
N LEU A 5 -14.92 0.29 24.91
CA LEU A 5 -14.20 -0.80 25.59
C LEU A 5 -14.21 -2.09 24.77
N SER A 6 -15.32 -2.42 24.11
CA SER A 6 -15.38 -3.60 23.24
C SER A 6 -14.46 -3.46 22.02
N SER A 7 -14.43 -2.29 21.40
CA SER A 7 -13.55 -2.02 20.25
C SER A 7 -12.08 -2.00 20.67
N LEU A 8 -11.74 -1.43 21.83
CA LEU A 8 -10.39 -1.46 22.37
C LEU A 8 -9.92 -2.91 22.64
N PHE A 9 -10.75 -3.70 23.32
CA PHE A 9 -10.44 -5.11 23.57
C PHE A 9 -10.24 -5.89 22.29
N PHE A 10 -11.12 -5.69 21.31
CA PHE A 10 -11.00 -6.29 19.98
C PHE A 10 -9.67 -5.91 19.31
N LEU A 11 -9.28 -4.63 19.35
CA LEU A 11 -8.04 -4.15 18.75
C LEU A 11 -6.79 -4.75 19.41
N ILE A 12 -6.78 -4.85 20.74
CA ILE A 12 -5.69 -5.48 21.49
C ILE A 12 -5.55 -6.97 21.10
N LEU A 13 -6.67 -7.68 21.04
CA LEU A 13 -6.68 -9.10 20.65
C LEU A 13 -6.26 -9.26 19.19
N HIS A 14 -6.75 -8.40 18.30
CA HIS A 14 -6.37 -8.39 16.90
C HIS A 14 -4.86 -8.20 16.73
N LYS A 15 -4.26 -7.17 17.36
CA LYS A 15 -2.80 -6.93 17.34
C LYS A 15 -2.02 -8.15 17.85
N LYS A 16 -2.50 -8.78 18.93
CA LYS A 16 -1.89 -10.01 19.46
C LYS A 16 -1.92 -11.16 18.44
N ASN A 17 -3.03 -11.36 17.75
CA ASN A 17 -3.18 -12.41 16.74
C ASN A 17 -2.26 -12.15 15.54
N LEU A 18 -2.15 -10.90 15.08
CA LEU A 18 -1.23 -10.50 14.01
C LEU A 18 0.23 -10.80 14.38
N LYS A 19 0.65 -10.45 15.61
CA LYS A 19 1.99 -10.77 16.13
C LYS A 19 2.25 -12.28 16.18
N LYS A 20 1.27 -13.06 16.64
CA LYS A 20 1.37 -14.53 16.68
C LYS A 20 1.50 -15.12 15.28
N PHE A 21 0.76 -14.60 14.31
CA PHE A 21 0.84 -15.03 12.91
C PHE A 21 2.22 -14.74 12.30
N LEU A 22 2.75 -13.52 12.47
CA LEU A 22 4.10 -13.18 12.01
C LEU A 22 5.16 -14.08 12.62
N LYS A 23 5.02 -14.44 13.91
CA LYS A 23 5.93 -15.38 14.55
C LYS A 23 5.92 -16.76 13.90
N LYS A 24 4.76 -17.27 13.45
CA LYS A 24 4.68 -18.51 12.66
C LYS A 24 5.47 -18.41 11.34
N LEU A 25 5.47 -17.23 10.72
CA LEU A 25 6.23 -16.94 9.51
C LEU A 25 7.71 -16.59 9.77
N LYS A 26 8.17 -16.62 11.02
CA LYS A 26 9.50 -16.16 11.46
C LYS A 26 9.79 -14.70 11.13
N LEU A 27 8.74 -13.87 11.12
CA LEU A 27 8.82 -12.43 10.88
C LEU A 27 8.62 -11.66 12.18
N LYS A 28 9.25 -10.46 12.27
CA LYS A 28 9.10 -9.52 13.38
C LYS A 28 7.93 -8.58 13.08
N TYR A 29 7.13 -8.27 14.10
CA TYR A 29 6.16 -7.18 14.03
C TYR A 29 6.89 -5.84 14.25
N TYR A 30 6.79 -4.94 13.29
CA TYR A 30 7.36 -3.60 13.37
C TYR A 30 6.33 -2.63 13.91
N GLU A 31 6.59 -2.07 15.09
CA GLU A 31 5.79 -1.00 15.68
C GLU A 31 6.13 0.33 15.01
N CYS A 32 5.12 1.07 14.64
CA CYS A 32 5.28 2.43 14.10
C CYS A 32 4.44 3.39 14.93
N ASN A 33 4.98 4.55 15.23
CA ASN A 33 4.25 5.57 15.98
C ASN A 33 3.05 6.08 15.16
N GLU A 34 1.91 6.23 15.84
CA GLU A 34 0.77 6.92 15.25
C GLU A 34 1.07 8.42 15.11
N ASN A 35 0.74 9.00 13.96
CA ASN A 35 1.06 10.39 13.66
C ASN A 35 -0.13 11.35 13.80
N HIS A 36 -1.22 10.93 14.39
CA HIS A 36 -2.42 11.74 14.73
C HIS A 36 -2.98 12.67 13.62
N ILE A 37 -2.50 12.57 12.39
CA ILE A 37 -2.97 13.36 11.26
C ILE A 37 -4.40 12.95 10.92
N GLY A 38 -5.30 13.95 10.72
CA GLY A 38 -6.71 13.68 10.45
C GLY A 38 -7.54 13.34 11.70
N ASN A 39 -6.98 13.53 12.90
CA ASN A 39 -7.65 13.29 14.18
C ASN A 39 -8.30 11.89 14.29
N PRO A 40 -7.54 10.80 14.11
CA PRO A 40 -8.07 9.46 14.13
C PRO A 40 -8.59 9.06 15.54
N ILE A 41 -9.52 8.13 15.59
CA ILE A 41 -9.97 7.54 16.86
C ILE A 41 -8.82 6.70 17.46
N ILE A 42 -8.26 7.19 18.57
CA ILE A 42 -7.17 6.54 19.27
C ILE A 42 -7.73 5.74 20.44
N TYR A 43 -7.42 4.44 20.46
CA TYR A 43 -7.70 3.59 21.60
C TYR A 43 -6.53 3.69 22.58
N ASN A 44 -6.81 4.19 23.79
CA ASN A 44 -5.82 4.42 24.82
C ASN A 44 -6.17 3.64 26.09
N PHE A 45 -5.30 2.73 26.51
CA PHE A 45 -5.44 1.96 27.76
C PHE A 45 -4.08 1.50 28.27
N LEU A 46 -3.69 1.94 29.45
CA LEU A 46 -2.37 1.68 30.02
C LEU A 46 -1.24 2.08 29.03
N PHE A 47 -0.45 1.10 28.58
CA PHE A 47 0.64 1.29 27.60
C PHE A 47 0.20 1.12 26.14
N PHE A 48 -1.08 0.84 25.89
CA PHE A 48 -1.63 0.67 24.56
C PHE A 48 -2.21 2.00 24.07
N LYS A 49 -1.62 2.57 23.03
CA LYS A 49 -2.10 3.81 22.37
C LYS A 49 -2.01 3.63 20.86
N GLU A 50 -3.13 3.25 20.25
CA GLU A 50 -3.15 2.83 18.83
C GLU A 50 -4.47 3.16 18.13
N THR A 51 -4.40 3.23 16.80
CA THR A 51 -5.56 3.16 15.91
C THR A 51 -5.64 1.80 15.24
N GLY A 52 -6.83 1.39 14.81
CA GLY A 52 -6.99 0.16 14.02
C GLY A 52 -6.18 0.20 12.74
N THR A 53 -6.18 1.33 12.06
CA THR A 53 -5.43 1.55 10.82
C THR A 53 -3.92 1.42 11.02
N ASN A 54 -3.39 1.97 12.14
CA ASN A 54 -1.96 1.84 12.43
C ASN A 54 -1.57 0.38 12.68
N VAL A 55 -2.33 -0.34 13.49
CA VAL A 55 -2.10 -1.78 13.76
C VAL A 55 -2.07 -2.61 12.48
N THR A 56 -3.04 -2.39 11.58
CA THR A 56 -3.13 -3.11 10.31
C THR A 56 -1.97 -2.76 9.36
N ASN A 57 -1.66 -1.48 9.19
CA ASN A 57 -0.58 -1.06 8.29
C ASN A 57 0.82 -1.43 8.82
N CYS A 58 1.03 -1.44 10.14
CA CYS A 58 2.26 -1.99 10.74
C CYS A 58 2.40 -3.50 10.44
N PHE A 59 1.30 -4.24 10.45
CA PHE A 59 1.32 -5.65 10.04
C PHE A 59 1.66 -5.81 8.55
N TYR A 60 1.06 -5.02 7.65
CA TYR A 60 1.40 -5.04 6.22
C TYR A 60 2.88 -4.73 6.00
N TYR A 61 3.38 -3.65 6.61
CA TYR A 61 4.79 -3.32 6.55
C TYR A 61 5.67 -4.46 7.05
N SER A 62 5.29 -5.11 8.16
CA SER A 62 6.05 -6.21 8.75
C SER A 62 6.23 -7.40 7.81
N ILE A 63 5.22 -7.70 6.99
CA ILE A 63 5.31 -8.74 5.96
C ILE A 63 6.10 -8.23 4.75
N PHE A 64 5.84 -6.99 4.31
CA PHE A 64 6.52 -6.41 3.15
C PHE A 64 8.01 -6.20 3.38
N LYS A 65 8.42 -5.98 4.62
CA LYS A 65 9.82 -5.76 5.01
C LYS A 65 10.75 -6.84 4.49
N LYS A 66 10.32 -8.11 4.46
CA LYS A 66 11.07 -9.23 3.87
C LYS A 66 11.47 -8.94 2.41
N TYR A 67 10.52 -8.46 1.61
CA TYR A 67 10.73 -8.16 0.19
C TYR A 67 11.46 -6.84 0.00
N LEU A 68 11.14 -5.82 0.80
CA LEU A 68 11.84 -4.54 0.77
C LEU A 68 13.33 -4.70 1.07
N ASP A 69 13.70 -5.56 2.03
CA ASP A 69 15.10 -5.87 2.35
C ASP A 69 15.82 -6.64 1.24
N GLN A 70 15.09 -7.52 0.55
CA GLN A 70 15.60 -8.29 -0.57
C GLN A 70 15.80 -7.44 -1.83
N ILE A 71 14.79 -6.64 -2.20
CA ILE A 71 14.78 -5.84 -3.43
C ILE A 71 15.62 -4.58 -3.25
N LYS A 72 15.58 -3.96 -2.06
CA LYS A 72 16.17 -2.63 -1.75
C LYS A 72 15.74 -1.57 -2.76
N PRO A 73 14.43 -1.38 -2.96
CA PRO A 73 13.92 -0.51 -4.01
C PRO A 73 14.33 0.95 -3.77
N LYS A 74 14.68 1.64 -4.84
CA LYS A 74 14.92 3.10 -4.85
C LYS A 74 13.65 3.88 -5.19
N LYS A 75 12.79 3.29 -6.03
CA LYS A 75 11.53 3.89 -6.45
C LYS A 75 10.37 2.90 -6.24
N ILE A 76 9.37 3.32 -5.49
CA ILE A 76 8.14 2.56 -5.23
C ILE A 76 6.95 3.28 -5.83
N LEU A 77 6.10 2.53 -6.53
CA LEU A 77 4.79 2.94 -6.99
C LEU A 77 3.72 2.19 -6.19
N GLU A 78 2.88 2.89 -5.44
CA GLU A 78 1.72 2.30 -4.75
C GLU A 78 0.44 2.63 -5.53
N ILE A 79 -0.33 1.60 -5.87
CA ILE A 79 -1.64 1.73 -6.52
C ILE A 79 -2.73 1.43 -5.51
N GLY A 80 -3.64 2.39 -5.28
CA GLY A 80 -4.74 2.24 -4.33
C GLY A 80 -4.27 2.26 -2.87
N GLY A 81 -3.36 3.18 -2.52
CA GLY A 81 -2.80 3.31 -1.17
C GLY A 81 -3.70 4.02 -0.16
N GLY A 82 -4.97 4.28 -0.52
CA GLY A 82 -5.92 4.99 0.33
C GLY A 82 -5.42 6.39 0.68
N PHE A 83 -5.40 6.72 1.96
CA PHE A 83 -4.88 8.02 2.40
C PHE A 83 -3.36 8.06 2.63
N GLY A 84 -2.61 6.99 2.30
CA GLY A 84 -1.15 6.99 2.34
C GLY A 84 -0.53 6.53 3.67
N LYS A 85 -1.27 5.81 4.52
CA LYS A 85 -0.74 5.33 5.81
C LYS A 85 0.44 4.37 5.63
N LEU A 86 0.33 3.39 4.72
CA LEU A 86 1.43 2.45 4.44
C LEU A 86 2.64 3.19 3.88
N ALA A 87 2.43 4.12 2.95
CA ALA A 87 3.47 5.01 2.42
C ALA A 87 4.22 5.72 3.54
N SER A 88 3.52 6.35 4.49
CA SER A 88 4.14 7.05 5.63
C SER A 88 4.99 6.12 6.52
N ILE A 89 4.57 4.87 6.70
CA ILE A 89 5.34 3.88 7.46
C ILE A 89 6.61 3.48 6.69
N ILE A 90 6.51 3.17 5.40
CA ILE A 90 7.66 2.81 4.57
C ILE A 90 8.67 3.96 4.53
N LEU A 91 8.22 5.17 4.31
CA LEU A 91 9.05 6.38 4.26
C LEU A 91 9.73 6.70 5.61
N SER A 92 9.05 6.44 6.73
CA SER A 92 9.64 6.66 8.06
C SER A 92 10.78 5.68 8.40
N GLN A 93 10.82 4.55 7.72
CA GLN A 93 11.84 3.51 7.92
C GLN A 93 12.94 3.53 6.85
N ASN A 94 12.70 4.20 5.71
CA ASN A 94 13.60 4.21 4.56
C ASN A 94 13.57 5.60 3.91
N SER A 95 14.42 6.48 4.43
CA SER A 95 14.44 7.89 4.00
C SER A 95 14.86 8.10 2.53
N ASP A 96 15.51 7.14 1.90
CA ASP A 96 16.08 7.31 0.55
C ASP A 96 15.17 6.81 -0.59
N ILE A 97 13.98 6.33 -0.25
CA ILE A 97 13.02 5.84 -1.24
C ILE A 97 12.26 7.01 -1.86
N LYS A 98 12.20 7.04 -3.19
CA LYS A 98 11.22 7.83 -3.94
C LYS A 98 9.89 7.07 -3.94
N TYR A 99 8.83 7.74 -3.50
CA TYR A 99 7.53 7.09 -3.32
C TYR A 99 6.42 7.83 -4.08
N ASN A 100 5.80 7.14 -5.00
CA ASN A 100 4.65 7.67 -5.73
C ASN A 100 3.40 6.87 -5.40
N LEU A 101 2.32 7.56 -5.08
CA LEU A 101 1.04 6.96 -4.73
C LEU A 101 -0.02 7.37 -5.74
N VAL A 102 -0.74 6.39 -6.27
CA VAL A 102 -1.86 6.58 -7.21
C VAL A 102 -3.16 6.19 -6.53
N GLU A 103 -4.15 7.07 -6.62
CA GLU A 103 -5.47 6.86 -6.03
C GLU A 103 -6.60 7.40 -6.90
N LEU A 104 -7.85 7.03 -6.55
CA LEU A 104 -9.04 7.64 -7.14
C LEU A 104 -9.04 9.16 -6.87
N PRO A 105 -9.66 10.00 -7.71
CA PRO A 105 -9.55 11.44 -7.61
C PRO A 105 -9.84 12.00 -6.20
N TYR A 106 -10.91 11.56 -5.57
CA TYR A 106 -11.25 12.03 -4.21
C TYR A 106 -10.30 11.52 -3.14
N SER A 107 -9.91 10.27 -3.21
CA SER A 107 -8.95 9.66 -2.27
C SER A 107 -7.55 10.23 -2.42
N SER A 108 -7.15 10.63 -3.64
CA SER A 108 -5.85 11.26 -3.89
C SER A 108 -5.70 12.62 -3.18
N VAL A 109 -6.79 13.38 -3.05
CA VAL A 109 -6.78 14.64 -2.26
C VAL A 109 -6.48 14.35 -0.79
N THR A 110 -7.13 13.31 -0.24
CA THR A 110 -6.92 12.91 1.17
C THR A 110 -5.50 12.38 1.37
N ALA A 111 -4.98 11.59 0.43
CA ALA A 111 -3.60 11.09 0.46
C ALA A 111 -2.57 12.23 0.39
N TYR A 112 -2.79 13.21 -0.49
CA TYR A 112 -1.93 14.38 -0.60
C TYR A 112 -1.90 15.17 0.72
N TYR A 113 -3.06 15.47 1.30
CA TYR A 113 -3.15 16.17 2.59
C TYR A 113 -2.39 15.40 3.68
N TYR A 114 -2.67 14.10 3.82
CA TYR A 114 -2.07 13.27 4.86
C TYR A 114 -0.55 13.19 4.72
N LEU A 115 -0.04 12.93 3.53
CA LEU A 115 1.40 12.82 3.28
C LEU A 115 2.10 14.17 3.40
N SER A 116 1.46 15.29 3.00
CA SER A 116 1.99 16.62 3.18
C SER A 116 2.16 16.97 4.67
N GLU A 117 1.15 16.70 5.50
CA GLU A 117 1.25 16.90 6.95
C GLU A 117 2.26 15.95 7.61
N PHE A 118 2.34 14.71 7.14
CA PHE A 118 3.37 13.77 7.59
C PHE A 118 4.79 14.28 7.29
N CYS A 119 5.04 14.80 6.10
CA CYS A 119 6.34 15.30 5.68
C CYS A 119 6.73 16.59 6.42
N LYS A 120 5.83 17.56 6.59
CA LYS A 120 6.08 18.77 7.38
C LYS A 120 6.57 18.46 8.79
N ASN A 121 6.04 17.41 9.39
CA ASN A 121 6.36 17.02 10.77
C ASN A 121 7.62 16.16 10.91
N ARG A 122 8.19 15.62 9.82
CA ARG A 122 9.22 14.59 9.92
C ARG A 122 10.41 14.70 8.98
N THR A 123 10.21 15.17 7.75
CA THR A 123 11.23 15.04 6.70
C THR A 123 11.62 16.37 6.05
N SER A 124 10.87 17.44 6.27
CA SER A 124 10.99 18.71 5.50
C SER A 124 10.87 18.57 3.97
N GLU A 125 10.47 17.38 3.50
CA GLU A 125 10.23 17.12 2.08
C GLU A 125 8.87 17.64 1.66
N ASP A 126 8.77 18.19 0.45
CA ASP A 126 7.50 18.57 -0.14
C ASP A 126 6.86 17.38 -0.85
N VAL A 127 5.54 17.29 -0.75
CA VAL A 127 4.73 16.35 -1.52
C VAL A 127 4.16 17.04 -2.74
N GLU A 128 4.30 16.44 -3.90
CA GLU A 128 3.73 16.95 -5.13
C GLU A 128 2.40 16.27 -5.46
N PHE A 129 1.46 17.04 -6.03
CA PHE A 129 0.13 16.54 -6.33
C PHE A 129 -0.23 16.72 -7.80
N TYR A 130 -0.47 15.60 -8.49
CA TYR A 130 -0.82 15.55 -9.90
C TYR A 130 -2.29 15.19 -10.08
N PHE A 131 -3.12 16.21 -10.14
CA PHE A 131 -4.57 16.10 -10.30
C PHE A 131 -5.07 16.70 -11.60
N ASP A 132 -4.52 17.86 -11.98
CA ASP A 132 -4.87 18.53 -13.24
C ASP A 132 -4.21 17.80 -14.41
N LEU A 133 -5.03 17.42 -15.39
CA LEU A 133 -4.60 16.71 -16.60
C LEU A 133 -3.68 17.51 -17.52
N LYS A 134 -3.58 18.83 -17.32
CA LYS A 134 -2.68 19.73 -18.05
C LYS A 134 -1.34 19.94 -17.35
N GLN A 135 -1.21 19.50 -16.10
CA GLN A 135 0.03 19.61 -15.34
C GLN A 135 1.10 18.71 -15.95
N GLU A 136 2.26 19.26 -16.25
CA GLU A 136 3.41 18.48 -16.69
C GLU A 136 4.04 17.73 -15.49
N PHE A 137 4.44 16.48 -15.70
CA PHE A 137 5.13 15.71 -14.70
C PHE A 137 6.61 16.09 -14.64
N GLU A 138 7.03 16.55 -13.49
CA GLU A 138 8.43 16.79 -13.18
C GLU A 138 8.91 15.77 -12.13
N ASP A 139 9.76 14.83 -12.51
CA ASP A 139 10.28 13.77 -11.61
C ASP A 139 11.28 14.29 -10.55
N LYS A 140 11.01 15.48 -9.98
CA LYS A 140 11.93 16.19 -9.07
C LYS A 140 11.69 15.88 -7.61
N LYS A 141 10.44 15.61 -7.22
CA LYS A 141 10.09 15.40 -5.82
C LYS A 141 10.22 13.94 -5.42
N LYS A 142 10.52 13.75 -4.15
CA LYS A 142 10.68 12.43 -3.56
C LYS A 142 9.35 11.70 -3.34
N ILE A 143 8.30 12.48 -3.06
CA ILE A 143 6.97 11.96 -2.81
C ILE A 143 6.00 12.67 -3.74
N SER A 144 5.22 11.90 -4.51
CA SER A 144 4.19 12.44 -5.37
C SER A 144 2.90 11.63 -5.23
N VAL A 145 1.77 12.33 -5.24
CA VAL A 145 0.45 11.74 -5.24
C VAL A 145 -0.23 12.03 -6.58
N PHE A 146 -0.77 11.01 -7.19
CA PHE A 146 -1.41 11.09 -8.50
C PHE A 146 -2.88 10.69 -8.41
N SER A 147 -3.73 11.46 -9.07
CA SER A 147 -5.05 10.97 -9.45
C SER A 147 -4.91 9.89 -10.54
N ASN A 148 -5.69 8.79 -10.46
CA ASN A 148 -5.68 7.76 -11.48
C ASN A 148 -6.08 8.30 -12.88
N ASN A 149 -6.88 9.37 -12.95
CA ASN A 149 -7.22 10.03 -14.22
C ASN A 149 -6.00 10.69 -14.86
N TYR A 150 -5.09 11.23 -14.04
CA TYR A 150 -3.84 11.80 -14.53
C TYR A 150 -2.96 10.74 -15.18
N ILE A 151 -2.78 9.60 -14.51
CA ILE A 151 -1.90 8.54 -15.04
C ILE A 151 -2.46 7.84 -16.27
N LYS A 152 -3.79 7.76 -16.45
CA LYS A 152 -4.43 7.23 -17.66
C LYS A 152 -4.09 8.04 -18.92
N LYS A 153 -3.70 9.30 -18.77
CA LYS A 153 -3.23 10.17 -19.87
C LYS A 153 -1.71 10.24 -19.99
N ASN A 154 -0.98 9.83 -18.94
CA ASN A 154 0.46 10.00 -18.82
C ASN A 154 1.14 8.67 -18.44
N GLU A 155 0.86 7.58 -19.16
CA GLU A 155 1.25 6.21 -18.77
C GLU A 155 2.76 5.97 -18.67
N ASN A 156 3.58 6.77 -19.33
CA ASN A 156 5.02 6.58 -19.43
C ASN A 156 5.84 7.33 -18.38
N ILE A 157 5.19 7.88 -17.34
CA ILE A 157 5.89 8.66 -16.28
C ILE A 157 6.60 7.79 -15.24
N PHE A 158 6.28 6.50 -15.14
CA PHE A 158 6.80 5.62 -14.09
C PHE A 158 8.00 4.76 -14.57
N LYS A 159 8.86 5.34 -15.37
CA LYS A 159 10.10 4.65 -15.79
C LYS A 159 11.04 4.39 -14.61
N ASP A 160 11.70 3.24 -14.64
CA ASP A 160 12.71 2.85 -13.67
C ASP A 160 12.20 2.68 -12.22
N TYR A 161 10.93 2.28 -12.06
CA TYR A 161 10.41 1.88 -10.75
C TYR A 161 10.77 0.42 -10.47
N ASP A 162 11.32 0.18 -9.28
CA ASP A 162 11.78 -1.15 -8.86
C ASP A 162 10.61 -2.02 -8.42
N LEU A 163 9.62 -1.40 -7.76
CA LEU A 163 8.56 -2.10 -7.05
C LEU A 163 7.22 -1.38 -7.20
N LEU A 164 6.19 -2.16 -7.52
CA LEU A 164 4.79 -1.76 -7.36
C LEU A 164 4.19 -2.45 -6.12
N ILE A 165 3.49 -1.67 -5.31
CA ILE A 165 2.71 -2.16 -4.16
C ILE A 165 1.23 -1.93 -4.41
N ASN A 166 0.41 -2.93 -4.06
CA ASN A 166 -1.04 -2.80 -4.04
C ASN A 166 -1.62 -3.51 -2.81
N THR A 167 -2.38 -2.76 -2.01
CA THR A 167 -3.06 -3.29 -0.83
C THR A 167 -4.57 -3.10 -0.96
N GLU A 168 -5.31 -4.22 -0.95
CA GLU A 168 -6.78 -4.25 -0.91
C GLU A 168 -7.49 -3.50 -2.04
N SER A 169 -6.82 -3.21 -3.15
CA SER A 169 -7.36 -2.37 -4.22
C SER A 169 -7.61 -3.15 -5.52
N PHE A 170 -6.68 -3.99 -5.99
CA PHE A 170 -6.87 -4.76 -7.23
C PHE A 170 -8.13 -5.64 -7.22
N MET A 171 -8.51 -6.18 -6.08
CA MET A 171 -9.72 -7.01 -5.95
C MET A 171 -11.02 -6.24 -6.23
N HIS A 172 -11.01 -4.91 -6.19
CA HIS A 172 -12.18 -4.06 -6.46
C HIS A 172 -12.18 -3.47 -7.88
N MET A 173 -11.12 -3.69 -8.65
CA MET A 173 -10.97 -3.17 -10.00
C MET A 173 -11.62 -4.09 -11.03
N SER A 174 -12.12 -3.51 -12.10
CA SER A 174 -12.57 -4.24 -13.30
C SER A 174 -11.38 -4.89 -14.01
N GLU A 175 -11.66 -5.86 -14.89
CA GLU A 175 -10.63 -6.49 -15.72
C GLU A 175 -9.90 -5.47 -16.61
N ASN A 176 -10.60 -4.48 -17.12
CA ASN A 176 -10.00 -3.41 -17.93
C ASN A 176 -9.01 -2.57 -17.13
N GLU A 177 -9.34 -2.24 -15.88
CA GLU A 177 -8.44 -1.49 -15.00
C GLU A 177 -7.21 -2.32 -14.61
N ILE A 178 -7.38 -3.61 -14.34
CA ILE A 178 -6.24 -4.50 -14.08
C ILE A 178 -5.33 -4.59 -15.31
N ASN A 179 -5.90 -4.75 -16.51
CA ASN A 179 -5.11 -4.78 -17.75
C ASN A 179 -4.37 -3.44 -18.01
N PHE A 180 -4.99 -2.30 -17.66
CA PHE A 180 -4.31 -1.01 -17.70
C PHE A 180 -3.05 -1.01 -16.83
N TYR A 181 -3.15 -1.43 -15.55
CA TYR A 181 -2.00 -1.48 -14.66
C TYR A 181 -0.96 -2.53 -15.07
N ILE A 182 -1.37 -3.64 -15.67
CA ILE A 182 -0.43 -4.62 -16.25
C ILE A 182 0.36 -4.00 -17.42
N ASN A 183 -0.29 -3.25 -18.29
CA ASN A 183 0.39 -2.55 -19.38
C ASN A 183 1.36 -1.50 -18.81
N LEU A 184 0.95 -0.76 -17.78
CA LEU A 184 1.81 0.18 -17.08
C LEU A 184 3.05 -0.51 -16.49
N ILE A 185 2.89 -1.67 -15.84
CA ILE A 185 4.00 -2.47 -15.29
C ILE A 185 4.98 -2.86 -16.42
N LYS A 186 4.47 -3.37 -17.54
CA LYS A 186 5.29 -3.83 -18.67
C LYS A 186 5.98 -2.68 -19.40
N ASN A 187 5.23 -1.64 -19.76
CA ASN A 187 5.74 -0.51 -20.54
C ASN A 187 6.82 0.27 -19.78
N ASN A 188 6.68 0.36 -18.46
CA ASN A 188 7.64 1.03 -17.59
C ASN A 188 8.70 0.07 -17.00
N LYS A 189 8.68 -1.22 -17.36
CA LYS A 189 9.63 -2.25 -16.91
C LYS A 189 9.72 -2.37 -15.39
N ILE A 190 8.59 -2.18 -14.68
CA ILE A 190 8.54 -2.37 -13.22
C ILE A 190 8.81 -3.84 -12.92
N LYS A 191 9.89 -4.12 -12.20
CA LYS A 191 10.40 -5.48 -12.07
C LYS A 191 9.60 -6.32 -11.07
N PHE A 192 9.20 -5.76 -9.93
CA PHE A 192 8.54 -6.51 -8.88
C PHE A 192 7.17 -5.93 -8.53
N VAL A 193 6.25 -6.82 -8.13
CA VAL A 193 4.93 -6.44 -7.63
C VAL A 193 4.64 -7.18 -6.32
N ILE A 194 4.27 -6.44 -5.28
CA ILE A 194 3.70 -6.97 -4.04
C ILE A 194 2.22 -6.62 -4.03
N ALA A 195 1.35 -7.63 -3.96
CA ALA A 195 -0.08 -7.42 -3.90
C ALA A 195 -0.68 -8.17 -2.70
N LEU A 196 -1.39 -7.44 -1.82
CA LEU A 196 -2.12 -7.98 -0.70
C LEU A 196 -3.62 -7.81 -0.99
N ASN A 197 -4.27 -8.89 -1.42
CA ASN A 197 -5.66 -8.86 -1.88
C ASN A 197 -6.35 -10.22 -1.69
N ARG A 198 -7.67 -10.25 -1.80
CA ARG A 198 -8.40 -11.51 -2.04
C ARG A 198 -8.09 -12.01 -3.45
N LEU A 199 -7.86 -13.32 -3.58
CA LEU A 199 -7.61 -13.92 -4.89
C LEU A 199 -8.89 -14.41 -5.57
N LYS A 200 -9.94 -14.70 -4.79
CA LYS A 200 -11.24 -15.14 -5.29
C LYS A 200 -12.24 -14.01 -5.26
N LYS A 201 -13.02 -13.91 -6.30
CA LYS A 201 -14.17 -13.01 -6.39
C LYS A 201 -15.20 -13.37 -5.32
N LYS A 202 -15.67 -12.38 -4.57
CA LYS A 202 -16.75 -12.52 -3.57
C LYS A 202 -18.01 -11.76 -3.93
N ARG A 203 -17.86 -10.69 -4.73
CA ARG A 203 -18.97 -9.81 -5.12
C ARG A 203 -19.00 -9.66 -6.62
N GLU A 204 -20.16 -9.34 -7.15
CA GLU A 204 -20.29 -8.91 -8.54
C GLU A 204 -19.44 -7.68 -8.79
N GLY A 205 -18.72 -7.63 -9.91
CA GLY A 205 -17.78 -6.54 -10.22
C GLY A 205 -16.35 -6.74 -9.70
N GLU A 206 -16.09 -7.62 -8.73
CA GLU A 206 -14.72 -7.96 -8.31
C GLU A 206 -13.99 -8.81 -9.35
N THR A 207 -12.67 -8.72 -9.36
CA THR A 207 -11.81 -9.38 -10.35
C THR A 207 -10.81 -10.33 -9.69
N GLU A 208 -10.60 -11.49 -10.31
CA GLU A 208 -9.51 -12.42 -9.92
C GLU A 208 -8.21 -11.98 -10.59
N PHE A 209 -7.62 -10.88 -10.11
CA PHE A 209 -6.46 -10.24 -10.73
C PHE A 209 -5.27 -11.16 -10.95
N ASN A 210 -5.06 -12.14 -10.05
CA ASN A 210 -3.99 -13.13 -10.15
C ASN A 210 -4.06 -13.96 -11.45
N LYS A 211 -5.25 -14.31 -11.92
CA LYS A 211 -5.43 -15.01 -13.20
C LYS A 211 -5.01 -14.14 -14.37
N ILE A 212 -5.35 -12.83 -14.31
CA ILE A 212 -4.99 -11.87 -15.35
C ILE A 212 -3.47 -11.64 -15.36
N PHE A 213 -2.83 -11.51 -14.18
CA PHE A 213 -1.38 -11.40 -14.05
C PHE A 213 -0.67 -12.60 -14.70
N THR A 214 -1.08 -13.83 -14.35
CA THR A 214 -0.51 -15.05 -14.93
C THR A 214 -0.69 -15.12 -16.46
N LYS A 215 -1.90 -14.82 -16.97
CA LYS A 215 -2.18 -14.74 -18.41
C LYS A 215 -1.25 -13.75 -19.12
N ASN A 216 -0.89 -12.69 -18.44
CA ASN A 216 0.00 -11.64 -18.95
C ASN A 216 1.50 -11.90 -18.67
N LYS A 217 1.89 -13.10 -18.26
CA LYS A 217 3.28 -13.53 -18.01
C LYS A 217 3.98 -12.73 -16.91
N ILE A 218 3.22 -12.19 -15.94
CA ILE A 218 3.77 -11.68 -14.68
C ILE A 218 3.83 -12.87 -13.72
N ASN A 219 5.03 -13.33 -13.40
CA ASN A 219 5.25 -14.61 -12.74
C ASN A 219 5.07 -14.53 -11.24
N LEU A 220 4.21 -15.36 -10.68
CA LEU A 220 4.06 -15.51 -9.24
C LEU A 220 5.30 -16.21 -8.66
N ILE A 221 6.01 -15.52 -7.77
CA ILE A 221 7.20 -16.05 -7.07
C ILE A 221 6.80 -16.66 -5.73
N GLU A 222 5.97 -15.95 -4.97
CA GLU A 222 5.58 -16.40 -3.64
C GLU A 222 4.13 -16.00 -3.33
N LYS A 223 3.44 -16.86 -2.58
CA LYS A 223 2.10 -16.63 -2.06
C LYS A 223 2.06 -16.99 -0.58
N ILE A 224 1.57 -16.08 0.26
CA ILE A 224 1.31 -16.29 1.68
C ILE A 224 -0.19 -16.16 1.92
N ASP A 225 -0.80 -17.19 2.50
CA ASP A 225 -2.19 -17.14 2.95
C ASP A 225 -2.28 -16.42 4.29
N LEU A 226 -3.11 -15.39 4.35
CA LEU A 226 -3.35 -14.57 5.54
C LEU A 226 -4.70 -14.89 6.21
N GLY A 227 -5.40 -15.90 5.73
CA GLY A 227 -6.76 -16.26 6.17
C GLY A 227 -6.94 -16.44 7.68
N ASP A 228 -5.87 -16.85 8.39
CA ASP A 228 -5.87 -16.95 9.86
C ASP A 228 -6.10 -15.60 10.59
N VAL A 229 -5.76 -14.48 9.95
CA VAL A 229 -5.77 -13.14 10.58
C VAL A 229 -6.50 -12.08 9.76
N LEU A 230 -6.56 -12.25 8.45
CA LEU A 230 -7.26 -11.39 7.51
C LEU A 230 -8.07 -12.26 6.57
N GLN A 231 -9.37 -12.30 6.76
CA GLN A 231 -10.28 -13.22 6.07
C GLN A 231 -10.09 -13.22 4.56
N ASP A 232 -9.74 -14.38 3.98
CA ASP A 232 -9.54 -14.63 2.54
C ASP A 232 -8.47 -13.77 1.86
N MET A 233 -7.65 -13.07 2.63
CA MET A 233 -6.57 -12.26 2.10
C MET A 233 -5.32 -13.10 1.84
N HIS A 234 -4.62 -12.75 0.79
CA HIS A 234 -3.35 -13.35 0.41
C HIS A 234 -2.37 -12.24 0.07
N LEU A 235 -1.13 -12.43 0.50
CA LEU A 235 -0.02 -11.68 -0.04
C LEU A 235 0.55 -12.48 -1.21
N THR A 236 0.75 -11.82 -2.34
CA THR A 236 1.37 -12.38 -3.54
C THR A 236 2.54 -11.50 -3.96
N PHE A 237 3.65 -12.15 -4.28
CA PHE A 237 4.85 -11.51 -4.80
C PHE A 237 5.12 -12.00 -6.21
N TYR A 238 5.27 -11.07 -7.15
CA TYR A 238 5.45 -11.34 -8.56
C TYR A 238 6.74 -10.72 -9.09
N GLU A 239 7.27 -11.32 -10.15
CA GLU A 239 8.34 -10.78 -10.98
C GLU A 239 7.87 -10.63 -12.42
N ASN A 240 8.15 -9.46 -12.99
CA ASN A 240 7.94 -9.15 -14.39
C ASN A 240 9.25 -9.40 -15.14
N ASN A 241 9.27 -10.40 -15.99
CA ASN A 241 10.45 -10.81 -16.78
C ASN A 241 10.41 -10.28 -18.22
N ASN A 242 9.57 -9.26 -18.51
CA ASN A 242 9.45 -8.66 -19.84
C ASN A 242 10.36 -7.44 -20.00
#